data_5a7d994544aa538d89776a68940eae4c
#
_entry.id   5a7d994544aa538d89776a68940eae4c
#
_cell.length_a   1.000
_cell.length_b   1.000
_cell.length_c   1.000
_cell.angle_alpha   90.00
_cell.angle_beta   90.00
_cell.angle_gamma   90.00
#
_symmetry.space_group_name_H-M   'P 1'
#
loop_
_entity.id
_entity.type
_entity.pdbx_description
1 polymer ?
#
loop_
_entity_poly.entity_id
_entity_poly.type
_entity_poly.pdbx_seq_one_letter_code
_entity_poly.pdbx_strand_id
1 'polypeptide(L)'
;MRSDGAPGPLLRLAVVVAAVATGAVVTSAALELGRAHWGAALVALPLLVCVLVAATLAYPRLVRPAAVALVLMLAAIATGGLVAWTDDATWSIVVHVAAAGASLAASLVTLAVSFRGEPLPLGPWRDYVTLTKPRIMSLLLLTGAAGMFVGAGGWPGGVELATMLLGLALACGGASALNHVMDRDIDRLMGERTAARPVASGRVPAQRALEFGLVLSALSFALLATTVNVLTAILALVGNLFYVVVYTGYLKRSTDQNIVIGGAAGAVPPLVGYAAATGSLALPALCLFLVVFLWTPPHFWALALMIKEHYLAANVPMLPGTRGDRETTRQILLYSLGLVAFTLLVGIWLGPFYTVAAALLGAYFILLAWRLRRDGTRRDAVVLFHYSLAYLALLFVAAAVDPVVM
;
A
#
# COMPACT_ATOMS: atom_id res chain seq x y z
N MET A 1 34.31 -25.08 -11.20
CA MET A 1 33.26 -25.56 -10.31
C MET A 1 32.33 -24.39 -10.02
N ARG A 2 31.13 -24.36 -10.64
CA ARG A 2 30.14 -23.33 -10.30
C ARG A 2 29.47 -23.74 -9.00
N SER A 3 29.60 -22.93 -7.96
CA SER A 3 28.98 -23.23 -6.65
C SER A 3 27.49 -22.92 -6.71
N ASP A 4 26.64 -23.93 -6.49
CA ASP A 4 25.18 -23.71 -6.26
C ASP A 4 24.91 -23.09 -4.88
N GLY A 5 25.95 -22.72 -4.17
CA GLY A 5 25.91 -22.10 -2.85
C GLY A 5 25.36 -20.68 -2.83
N ALA A 6 25.00 -20.17 -1.67
CA ALA A 6 24.60 -18.78 -1.46
C ALA A 6 25.77 -17.84 -1.76
N PRO A 7 25.52 -16.65 -2.37
CA PRO A 7 26.55 -15.65 -2.61
C PRO A 7 27.25 -15.23 -1.33
N GLY A 8 28.56 -15.02 -1.42
CA GLY A 8 29.36 -14.54 -0.29
C GLY A 8 28.94 -13.13 0.18
N PRO A 9 29.38 -12.72 1.39
CA PRO A 9 28.94 -11.47 2.00
C PRO A 9 29.30 -10.23 1.16
N LEU A 10 30.44 -10.23 0.48
CA LEU A 10 30.86 -9.12 -0.39
C LEU A 10 29.95 -8.94 -1.61
N LEU A 11 29.53 -10.03 -2.27
CA LEU A 11 28.62 -9.94 -3.38
C LEU A 11 27.22 -9.50 -2.95
N ARG A 12 26.74 -9.97 -1.78
CA ARG A 12 25.50 -9.48 -1.20
C ARG A 12 25.56 -7.99 -0.90
N LEU A 13 26.66 -7.52 -0.32
CA LEU A 13 26.88 -6.09 -0.08
C LEU A 13 26.87 -5.29 -1.39
N ALA A 14 27.53 -5.77 -2.43
CA ALA A 14 27.52 -5.11 -3.75
C ALA A 14 26.11 -5.02 -4.34
N VAL A 15 25.29 -6.08 -4.19
CA VAL A 15 23.88 -6.07 -4.63
C VAL A 15 23.04 -5.08 -3.82
N VAL A 16 23.25 -5.00 -2.49
CA VAL A 16 22.58 -3.99 -1.64
C VAL A 16 22.93 -2.59 -2.08
N VAL A 17 24.22 -2.29 -2.25
CA VAL A 17 24.68 -0.95 -2.66
C VAL A 17 24.18 -0.61 -4.06
N ALA A 18 24.16 -1.57 -4.99
CA ALA A 18 23.59 -1.37 -6.34
C ALA A 18 22.08 -1.02 -6.27
N ALA A 19 21.31 -1.71 -5.44
CA ALA A 19 19.88 -1.43 -5.25
C ALA A 19 19.65 -0.04 -4.63
N VAL A 20 20.44 0.34 -3.62
CA VAL A 20 20.38 1.67 -2.99
C VAL A 20 20.75 2.77 -3.98
N ALA A 21 21.84 2.58 -4.74
CA ALA A 21 22.25 3.54 -5.76
C ALA A 21 21.21 3.70 -6.88
N THR A 22 20.56 2.60 -7.31
CA THR A 22 19.44 2.63 -8.27
C THR A 22 18.24 3.40 -7.69
N GLY A 23 17.93 3.21 -6.42
CA GLY A 23 16.90 4.00 -5.70
C GLY A 23 17.24 5.49 -5.69
N ALA A 24 18.50 5.85 -5.46
CA ALA A 24 18.97 7.24 -5.52
C ALA A 24 18.84 7.87 -6.91
N VAL A 25 19.00 7.09 -7.99
CA VAL A 25 18.75 7.56 -9.37
C VAL A 25 17.28 7.98 -9.53
N VAL A 26 16.34 7.15 -9.06
CA VAL A 26 14.89 7.45 -9.15
C VAL A 26 14.54 8.69 -8.34
N THR A 27 15.03 8.76 -7.09
CA THR A 27 14.71 9.89 -6.17
C THR A 27 15.29 11.21 -6.64
N SER A 28 16.54 11.20 -7.12
CA SER A 28 17.21 12.42 -7.61
C SER A 28 16.60 12.95 -8.91
N ALA A 29 16.08 12.07 -9.76
CA ALA A 29 15.29 12.48 -10.93
C ALA A 29 14.02 13.23 -10.52
N ALA A 30 13.31 12.69 -9.53
CA ALA A 30 12.06 13.28 -9.01
C ALA A 30 12.26 14.62 -8.26
N LEU A 31 13.48 14.86 -7.71
CA LEU A 31 13.83 16.08 -7.00
C LEU A 31 14.52 17.13 -7.88
N GLU A 32 14.59 16.90 -9.19
CA GLU A 32 15.30 17.75 -10.16
C GLU A 32 16.78 18.01 -9.81
N LEU A 33 17.39 17.08 -9.07
CA LEU A 33 18.77 17.15 -8.62
C LEU A 33 19.73 16.66 -9.73
N GLY A 34 19.81 17.36 -10.86
CA GLY A 34 20.51 16.93 -12.06
C GLY A 34 21.93 16.36 -11.82
N ARG A 35 22.78 17.04 -11.02
CA ARG A 35 24.12 16.53 -10.68
C ARG A 35 24.08 15.28 -9.80
N ALA A 36 23.15 15.20 -8.83
CA ALA A 36 22.97 14.04 -7.96
C ALA A 36 22.43 12.84 -8.74
N HIS A 37 21.55 13.08 -9.73
CA HIS A 37 21.01 12.04 -10.61
C HIS A 37 22.13 11.36 -11.42
N TRP A 38 22.99 12.11 -12.07
CA TRP A 38 24.14 11.59 -12.81
C TRP A 38 25.16 10.91 -11.88
N GLY A 39 25.39 11.49 -10.68
CA GLY A 39 26.27 10.90 -9.67
C GLY A 39 25.77 9.52 -9.20
N ALA A 40 24.47 9.38 -8.92
CA ALA A 40 23.88 8.11 -8.54
C ALA A 40 23.94 7.07 -9.68
N ALA A 41 23.72 7.47 -10.93
CA ALA A 41 23.82 6.58 -12.10
C ALA A 41 25.26 6.10 -12.31
N LEU A 42 26.26 6.96 -12.12
CA LEU A 42 27.66 6.62 -12.21
C LEU A 42 28.11 5.61 -11.14
N VAL A 43 27.44 5.54 -10.00
CA VAL A 43 27.69 4.52 -8.98
C VAL A 43 26.89 3.23 -9.26
N ALA A 44 25.62 3.34 -9.63
CA ALA A 44 24.74 2.19 -9.85
C ALA A 44 25.20 1.32 -11.04
N LEU A 45 25.59 1.95 -12.16
CA LEU A 45 25.94 1.25 -13.39
C LEU A 45 27.16 0.32 -13.22
N PRO A 46 28.33 0.77 -12.71
CA PRO A 46 29.46 -0.11 -12.48
C PRO A 46 29.19 -1.24 -11.51
N LEU A 47 28.40 -0.97 -10.46
CA LEU A 47 28.02 -1.99 -9.50
C LEU A 47 27.13 -3.08 -10.11
N LEU A 48 26.17 -2.71 -10.96
CA LEU A 48 25.34 -3.70 -11.69
C LEU A 48 26.17 -4.53 -12.66
N VAL A 49 27.16 -3.92 -13.34
CA VAL A 49 28.12 -4.65 -14.18
C VAL A 49 28.93 -5.63 -13.33
N CYS A 50 29.49 -5.20 -12.20
CA CYS A 50 30.23 -6.08 -11.29
C CYS A 50 29.38 -7.23 -10.77
N VAL A 51 28.12 -6.96 -10.38
CA VAL A 51 27.17 -8.01 -9.95
C VAL A 51 26.90 -8.99 -11.09
N LEU A 52 26.71 -8.53 -12.32
CA LEU A 52 26.48 -9.40 -13.47
C LEU A 52 27.70 -10.26 -13.78
N VAL A 53 28.90 -9.67 -13.79
CA VAL A 53 30.16 -10.42 -14.00
C VAL A 53 30.33 -11.49 -12.91
N ALA A 54 30.17 -11.14 -11.64
CA ALA A 54 30.25 -12.12 -10.56
C ALA A 54 29.19 -13.23 -10.69
N ALA A 55 27.96 -12.86 -11.11
CA ALA A 55 26.89 -13.80 -11.36
C ALA A 55 27.23 -14.79 -12.48
N THR A 56 27.79 -14.32 -13.61
CA THR A 56 28.18 -15.18 -14.75
C THR A 56 29.29 -16.13 -14.38
N LEU A 57 30.23 -15.70 -13.53
CA LEU A 57 31.37 -16.51 -13.13
C LEU A 57 31.02 -17.58 -12.08
N ALA A 58 30.19 -17.24 -11.09
CA ALA A 58 30.02 -18.08 -9.90
C ALA A 58 28.56 -18.35 -9.50
N TYR A 59 27.58 -17.49 -9.89
CA TYR A 59 26.21 -17.57 -9.36
C TYR A 59 25.16 -17.50 -10.47
N PRO A 60 24.95 -18.59 -11.25
CA PRO A 60 24.09 -18.59 -12.45
C PRO A 60 22.67 -18.08 -12.22
N ARG A 61 22.12 -18.27 -11.02
CA ARG A 61 20.77 -17.81 -10.64
C ARG A 61 20.63 -16.28 -10.58
N LEU A 62 21.73 -15.55 -10.37
CA LEU A 62 21.75 -14.09 -10.37
C LEU A 62 21.91 -13.49 -11.76
N VAL A 63 22.32 -14.28 -12.77
CA VAL A 63 22.60 -13.77 -14.11
C VAL A 63 21.40 -13.08 -14.72
N ARG A 64 20.24 -13.73 -14.73
CA ARG A 64 19.03 -13.16 -15.33
C ARG A 64 18.56 -11.87 -14.64
N PRO A 65 18.31 -11.85 -13.30
CA PRO A 65 17.84 -10.64 -12.66
C PRO A 65 18.88 -9.50 -12.71
N ALA A 66 20.18 -9.81 -12.60
CA ALA A 66 21.24 -8.80 -12.71
C ALA A 66 21.34 -8.25 -14.15
N ALA A 67 21.23 -9.09 -15.17
CA ALA A 67 21.22 -8.66 -16.57
C ALA A 67 20.01 -7.78 -16.88
N VAL A 68 18.83 -8.13 -16.38
CA VAL A 68 17.61 -7.30 -16.54
C VAL A 68 17.78 -5.96 -15.85
N ALA A 69 18.31 -5.91 -14.62
CA ALA A 69 18.57 -4.66 -13.91
C ALA A 69 19.54 -3.76 -14.67
N LEU A 70 20.62 -4.33 -15.22
CA LEU A 70 21.61 -3.60 -16.01
C LEU A 70 21.02 -3.06 -17.32
N VAL A 71 20.29 -3.89 -18.08
CA VAL A 71 19.64 -3.47 -19.34
C VAL A 71 18.64 -2.33 -19.09
N LEU A 72 17.84 -2.41 -18.04
CA LEU A 72 16.89 -1.37 -17.69
C LEU A 72 17.57 -0.09 -17.19
N MET A 73 18.72 -0.20 -16.50
CA MET A 73 19.53 0.97 -16.15
C MET A 73 20.10 1.66 -17.39
N LEU A 74 20.61 0.90 -18.36
CA LEU A 74 21.07 1.47 -19.63
C LEU A 74 19.94 2.12 -20.42
N ALA A 75 18.74 1.51 -20.41
CA ALA A 75 17.55 2.12 -21.01
C ALA A 75 17.15 3.41 -20.29
N ALA A 76 17.23 3.46 -18.95
CA ALA A 76 16.97 4.69 -18.19
C ALA A 76 17.97 5.79 -18.53
N ILE A 77 19.25 5.49 -18.66
CA ILE A 77 20.28 6.45 -19.07
C ILE A 77 20.01 6.97 -20.50
N ALA A 78 19.70 6.07 -21.44
CA ALA A 78 19.41 6.43 -22.83
C ALA A 78 18.16 7.31 -22.95
N THR A 79 17.10 6.97 -22.22
CA THR A 79 15.85 7.77 -22.20
C THR A 79 16.03 9.09 -21.47
N GLY A 80 16.92 9.19 -20.48
CA GLY A 80 17.32 10.46 -19.87
C GLY A 80 17.99 11.41 -20.87
N GLY A 81 18.84 10.87 -21.77
CA GLY A 81 19.36 11.63 -22.90
C GLY A 81 18.28 12.08 -23.89
N LEU A 82 17.25 11.25 -24.11
CA LEU A 82 16.10 11.59 -24.94
C LEU A 82 15.26 12.72 -24.33
N VAL A 83 15.05 12.71 -23.01
CA VAL A 83 14.37 13.81 -22.28
C VAL A 83 15.10 15.13 -22.55
N ALA A 84 16.42 15.15 -22.36
CA ALA A 84 17.22 16.34 -22.59
C ALA A 84 17.21 16.80 -24.05
N TRP A 85 17.01 15.87 -25.02
CA TRP A 85 16.94 16.20 -26.46
C TRP A 85 15.56 16.67 -26.90
N THR A 86 14.49 16.29 -26.20
CA THR A 86 13.11 16.62 -26.54
C THR A 86 12.53 17.79 -25.75
N ASP A 87 13.39 18.60 -25.12
CA ASP A 87 13.02 19.74 -24.27
C ASP A 87 11.90 19.37 -23.27
N ASP A 88 12.12 18.30 -22.52
CA ASP A 88 11.22 17.82 -21.44
C ASP A 88 9.79 17.45 -21.91
N ALA A 89 9.65 16.92 -23.13
CA ALA A 89 8.35 16.42 -23.58
C ALA A 89 7.79 15.35 -22.63
N THR A 90 6.54 15.50 -22.21
CA THR A 90 5.88 14.65 -21.18
C THR A 90 6.06 13.15 -21.44
N TRP A 91 5.95 12.71 -22.72
CA TRP A 91 6.10 11.28 -23.06
C TRP A 91 7.51 10.76 -22.82
N SER A 92 8.55 11.57 -23.07
CA SER A 92 9.95 11.17 -22.86
C SER A 92 10.28 11.06 -21.36
N ILE A 93 9.72 11.94 -20.54
CA ILE A 93 9.80 11.89 -19.09
C ILE A 93 9.15 10.60 -18.58
N VAL A 94 7.95 10.28 -19.02
CA VAL A 94 7.23 9.05 -18.62
C VAL A 94 8.04 7.80 -18.97
N VAL A 95 8.62 7.73 -20.16
CA VAL A 95 9.46 6.59 -20.58
C VAL A 95 10.73 6.48 -19.74
N HIS A 96 11.40 7.59 -19.47
CA HIS A 96 12.60 7.63 -18.63
C HIS A 96 12.32 7.11 -17.21
N VAL A 97 11.25 7.61 -16.62
CA VAL A 97 10.81 7.23 -15.28
C VAL A 97 10.42 5.76 -15.20
N ALA A 98 9.67 5.26 -16.17
CA ALA A 98 9.29 3.85 -16.23
C ALA A 98 10.54 2.95 -16.31
N ALA A 99 11.54 3.31 -17.10
CA ALA A 99 12.81 2.58 -17.22
C ALA A 99 13.60 2.60 -15.90
N ALA A 100 13.71 3.77 -15.24
CA ALA A 100 14.39 3.90 -13.95
C ALA A 100 13.69 3.10 -12.84
N GLY A 101 12.37 3.17 -12.76
CA GLY A 101 11.56 2.39 -11.80
C GLY A 101 11.66 0.88 -12.04
N ALA A 102 11.64 0.46 -13.29
CA ALA A 102 11.82 -0.95 -13.65
C ALA A 102 13.23 -1.45 -13.30
N SER A 103 14.27 -0.63 -13.47
CA SER A 103 15.64 -0.94 -13.05
C SER A 103 15.74 -1.12 -11.54
N LEU A 104 15.11 -0.24 -10.76
CA LEU A 104 15.02 -0.37 -9.31
C LEU A 104 14.33 -1.67 -8.91
N ALA A 105 13.19 -1.99 -9.51
CA ALA A 105 12.48 -3.23 -9.26
C ALA A 105 13.33 -4.47 -9.56
N ALA A 106 14.04 -4.50 -10.69
CA ALA A 106 14.94 -5.60 -11.06
C ALA A 106 16.15 -5.71 -10.10
N SER A 107 16.67 -4.58 -9.60
CA SER A 107 17.74 -4.55 -8.58
C SER A 107 17.27 -5.12 -7.25
N LEU A 108 16.05 -4.84 -6.82
CA LEU A 108 15.43 -5.43 -5.62
C LEU A 108 15.18 -6.93 -5.77
N VAL A 109 14.77 -7.40 -6.97
CA VAL A 109 14.69 -8.83 -7.26
C VAL A 109 16.05 -9.50 -7.20
N THR A 110 17.09 -8.87 -7.76
CA THR A 110 18.48 -9.36 -7.67
C THR A 110 18.92 -9.50 -6.23
N LEU A 111 18.61 -8.49 -5.40
CA LEU A 111 18.85 -8.50 -3.97
C LEU A 111 18.15 -9.69 -3.29
N ALA A 112 16.84 -9.84 -3.49
CA ALA A 112 16.06 -10.93 -2.89
C ALA A 112 16.58 -12.32 -3.34
N VAL A 113 16.94 -12.49 -4.62
CA VAL A 113 17.53 -13.73 -5.14
C VAL A 113 18.90 -14.02 -4.55
N SER A 114 19.71 -12.99 -4.24
CA SER A 114 21.05 -13.17 -3.64
C SER A 114 21.02 -13.82 -2.26
N PHE A 115 19.90 -13.74 -1.55
CA PHE A 115 19.70 -14.36 -0.24
C PHE A 115 19.02 -15.74 -0.30
N ARG A 116 18.67 -16.25 -1.49
CA ARG A 116 18.07 -17.58 -1.64
C ARG A 116 19.09 -18.71 -1.68
N GLY A 117 18.70 -19.88 -1.16
CA GLY A 117 19.43 -21.13 -1.30
C GLY A 117 19.24 -21.75 -2.69
N GLU A 118 17.99 -21.99 -3.13
CA GLU A 118 17.63 -22.71 -4.36
C GLU A 118 16.65 -21.95 -5.25
N PRO A 119 16.60 -22.23 -6.58
CA PRO A 119 15.58 -21.67 -7.45
C PRO A 119 14.18 -22.12 -7.02
N LEU A 120 13.26 -21.19 -6.85
CA LEU A 120 11.87 -21.47 -6.49
C LEU A 120 10.96 -21.38 -7.72
N PRO A 121 9.93 -22.27 -7.84
CA PRO A 121 8.97 -22.20 -8.92
C PRO A 121 8.17 -20.90 -8.89
N LEU A 122 7.67 -20.49 -10.07
CA LEU A 122 6.66 -19.44 -10.18
C LEU A 122 5.30 -20.07 -9.87
N GLY A 123 4.52 -19.41 -9.03
CA GLY A 123 3.12 -19.78 -8.84
C GLY A 123 2.23 -19.33 -10.01
N PRO A 124 0.95 -19.78 -10.06
CA PRO A 124 -0.01 -19.33 -11.07
C PRO A 124 -0.21 -17.81 -11.04
N TRP A 125 -0.32 -17.16 -12.20
CA TRP A 125 -0.49 -15.70 -12.29
C TRP A 125 -1.72 -15.18 -11.53
N ARG A 126 -2.82 -15.96 -11.50
CA ARG A 126 -4.05 -15.64 -10.76
C ARG A 126 -3.82 -15.52 -9.26
N ASP A 127 -2.87 -16.27 -8.73
CA ASP A 127 -2.51 -16.19 -7.31
C ASP A 127 -1.78 -14.88 -7.00
N TYR A 128 -0.97 -14.34 -7.93
CA TYR A 128 -0.37 -13.01 -7.76
C TYR A 128 -1.41 -11.88 -7.74
N VAL A 129 -2.46 -11.97 -8.59
CA VAL A 129 -3.61 -11.05 -8.49
C VAL A 129 -4.30 -11.19 -7.13
N THR A 130 -4.46 -12.42 -6.62
CA THR A 130 -5.05 -12.65 -5.30
C THR A 130 -4.21 -12.03 -4.17
N LEU A 131 -2.88 -12.02 -4.29
CA LEU A 131 -1.98 -11.39 -3.33
C LEU A 131 -2.22 -9.87 -3.20
N THR A 132 -2.67 -9.18 -4.24
CA THR A 132 -2.96 -7.74 -4.19
C THR A 132 -4.29 -7.38 -3.52
N LYS A 133 -5.17 -8.34 -3.24
CA LYS A 133 -6.51 -8.15 -2.61
C LYS A 133 -7.37 -7.07 -3.30
N PRO A 134 -7.69 -7.18 -4.60
CA PRO A 134 -8.32 -6.09 -5.38
C PRO A 134 -9.67 -5.62 -4.80
N ARG A 135 -10.45 -6.49 -4.15
CA ARG A 135 -11.73 -6.12 -3.52
C ARG A 135 -11.57 -5.16 -2.34
N ILE A 136 -10.51 -5.30 -1.56
CA ILE A 136 -10.23 -4.39 -0.43
C ILE A 136 -9.61 -3.11 -0.97
N MET A 137 -8.75 -3.24 -1.96
CA MET A 137 -8.05 -2.12 -2.61
C MET A 137 -9.03 -1.11 -3.22
N SER A 138 -10.19 -1.54 -3.74
CA SER A 138 -11.16 -0.63 -4.38
C SER A 138 -11.62 0.51 -3.45
N LEU A 139 -11.86 0.22 -2.17
CA LEU A 139 -12.26 1.25 -1.20
C LEU A 139 -11.10 2.20 -0.86
N LEU A 140 -9.87 1.68 -0.78
CA LEU A 140 -8.67 2.51 -0.58
C LEU A 140 -8.44 3.47 -1.75
N LEU A 141 -8.60 2.98 -2.98
CA LEU A 141 -8.51 3.81 -4.20
C LEU A 141 -9.60 4.87 -4.23
N LEU A 142 -10.83 4.53 -3.84
CA LEU A 142 -11.93 5.48 -3.76
C LEU A 142 -11.63 6.61 -2.77
N THR A 143 -11.12 6.29 -1.58
CA THR A 143 -10.77 7.30 -0.57
C THR A 143 -9.58 8.16 -1.02
N GLY A 144 -8.61 7.57 -1.74
CA GLY A 144 -7.52 8.29 -2.37
C GLY A 144 -8.01 9.26 -3.46
N ALA A 145 -8.89 8.79 -4.35
CA ALA A 145 -9.52 9.64 -5.36
C ALA A 145 -10.24 10.82 -4.72
N ALA A 146 -11.09 10.57 -3.72
CA ALA A 146 -11.82 11.64 -3.03
C ALA A 146 -10.88 12.66 -2.37
N GLY A 147 -9.77 12.19 -1.77
CA GLY A 147 -8.74 13.08 -1.26
C GLY A 147 -8.16 14.00 -2.33
N MET A 148 -7.98 13.47 -3.56
CA MET A 148 -7.47 14.24 -4.70
C MET A 148 -8.50 15.27 -5.21
N PHE A 149 -9.80 14.93 -5.28
CA PHE A 149 -10.86 15.87 -5.62
C PHE A 149 -10.97 17.01 -4.61
N VAL A 150 -10.92 16.69 -3.32
CA VAL A 150 -10.94 17.70 -2.24
C VAL A 150 -9.70 18.60 -2.32
N GLY A 151 -8.53 18.03 -2.59
CA GLY A 151 -7.29 18.81 -2.74
C GLY A 151 -7.31 19.72 -3.96
N ALA A 152 -7.87 19.26 -5.08
CA ALA A 152 -8.00 20.05 -6.31
C ALA A 152 -9.12 21.11 -6.24
N GLY A 153 -10.02 21.01 -5.25
CA GLY A 153 -11.22 21.87 -5.21
C GLY A 153 -12.15 21.66 -6.40
N GLY A 154 -12.15 20.45 -6.99
CA GLY A 154 -12.91 20.10 -8.19
C GLY A 154 -12.32 18.92 -8.95
N TRP A 155 -12.43 18.94 -10.29
CA TRP A 155 -11.87 17.87 -11.13
C TRP A 155 -10.34 17.95 -11.22
N PRO A 156 -9.59 16.92 -10.76
CA PRO A 156 -8.12 16.98 -10.68
C PRO A 156 -7.38 16.72 -12.00
N GLY A 157 -8.12 16.50 -13.11
CA GLY A 157 -7.53 16.02 -14.36
C GLY A 157 -7.52 14.49 -14.49
N GLY A 158 -7.78 13.99 -15.71
CA GLY A 158 -7.94 12.55 -15.93
C GLY A 158 -6.62 11.77 -15.87
N VAL A 159 -5.55 12.34 -16.40
CA VAL A 159 -4.22 11.71 -16.43
C VAL A 159 -3.62 11.67 -15.02
N GLU A 160 -3.69 12.79 -14.31
CA GLU A 160 -3.19 12.94 -12.95
C GLU A 160 -3.90 11.98 -11.98
N LEU A 161 -5.22 11.88 -12.08
CA LEU A 161 -6.04 10.96 -11.31
C LEU A 161 -5.67 9.50 -11.60
N ALA A 162 -5.58 9.14 -12.89
CA ALA A 162 -5.25 7.77 -13.29
C ALA A 162 -3.85 7.36 -12.82
N THR A 163 -2.88 8.28 -12.92
CA THR A 163 -1.50 8.04 -12.50
C THR A 163 -1.39 7.87 -10.98
N MET A 164 -2.04 8.75 -10.23
CA MET A 164 -2.11 8.65 -8.77
C MET A 164 -2.77 7.33 -8.34
N LEU A 165 -3.91 6.97 -8.94
CA LEU A 165 -4.62 5.72 -8.63
C LEU A 165 -3.79 4.48 -8.96
N LEU A 166 -3.07 4.48 -10.09
CA LEU A 166 -2.18 3.38 -10.46
C LEU A 166 -1.04 3.23 -9.44
N GLY A 167 -0.39 4.35 -9.07
CA GLY A 167 0.66 4.34 -8.06
C GLY A 167 0.18 3.87 -6.71
N LEU A 168 -0.98 4.35 -6.27
CA LEU A 168 -1.62 3.92 -5.01
C LEU A 168 -2.02 2.43 -5.06
N ALA A 169 -2.53 1.94 -6.20
CA ALA A 169 -2.85 0.52 -6.39
C ALA A 169 -1.61 -0.37 -6.27
N LEU A 170 -0.48 0.06 -6.85
CA LEU A 170 0.80 -0.64 -6.72
C LEU A 170 1.28 -0.66 -5.27
N ALA A 171 1.18 0.47 -4.53
CA ALA A 171 1.53 0.53 -3.10
C ALA A 171 0.69 -0.43 -2.26
N CYS A 172 -0.64 -0.36 -2.41
CA CYS A 172 -1.58 -1.21 -1.68
C CYS A 172 -1.41 -2.69 -2.03
N GLY A 173 -1.20 -3.01 -3.32
CA GLY A 173 -0.93 -4.36 -3.79
C GLY A 173 0.37 -4.93 -3.25
N GLY A 174 1.43 -4.11 -3.23
CA GLY A 174 2.73 -4.46 -2.65
C GLY A 174 2.62 -4.74 -1.15
N ALA A 175 2.00 -3.83 -0.40
CA ALA A 175 1.75 -4.01 1.03
C ALA A 175 0.92 -5.28 1.33
N SER A 176 -0.09 -5.56 0.52
CA SER A 176 -0.91 -6.77 0.64
C SER A 176 -0.11 -8.05 0.39
N ALA A 177 0.75 -8.09 -0.64
CA ALA A 177 1.60 -9.23 -0.92
C ALA A 177 2.60 -9.50 0.22
N LEU A 178 3.22 -8.45 0.76
CA LEU A 178 4.10 -8.54 1.94
C LEU A 178 3.35 -9.03 3.19
N ASN A 179 2.11 -8.56 3.39
CA ASN A 179 1.27 -9.06 4.49
C ASN A 179 0.99 -10.57 4.37
N HIS A 180 0.73 -11.11 3.17
CA HIS A 180 0.56 -12.55 2.97
C HIS A 180 1.81 -13.35 3.35
N VAL A 181 3.00 -12.78 3.16
CA VAL A 181 4.27 -13.42 3.59
C VAL A 181 4.37 -13.48 5.10
N MET A 182 4.06 -12.37 5.78
CA MET A 182 4.20 -12.24 7.23
C MET A 182 3.09 -12.99 7.99
N ASP A 183 1.88 -13.04 7.44
CA ASP A 183 0.72 -13.68 8.06
C ASP A 183 0.59 -15.17 7.73
N ARG A 184 1.52 -15.78 6.98
CA ARG A 184 1.40 -17.16 6.49
C ARG A 184 1.12 -18.21 7.56
N ASP A 185 1.65 -18.02 8.76
CA ASP A 185 1.44 -18.87 9.93
C ASP A 185 0.04 -18.67 10.53
N ILE A 186 -0.36 -17.42 10.75
CA ILE A 186 -1.70 -17.04 11.22
C ILE A 186 -2.76 -17.53 10.24
N ASP A 187 -2.57 -17.30 8.94
CA ASP A 187 -3.52 -17.65 7.88
C ASP A 187 -3.83 -19.15 7.83
N ARG A 188 -2.87 -20.01 8.18
CA ARG A 188 -3.07 -21.47 8.27
C ARG A 188 -3.97 -21.87 9.42
N LEU A 189 -4.02 -21.07 10.48
CA LEU A 189 -4.77 -21.35 11.70
C LEU A 189 -6.16 -20.71 11.72
N MET A 190 -6.38 -19.64 10.93
CA MET A 190 -7.63 -18.87 10.94
C MET A 190 -8.79 -19.50 10.16
N GLY A 191 -8.71 -20.78 9.78
CA GLY A 191 -9.74 -21.51 9.06
C GLY A 191 -9.50 -21.68 7.57
N GLU A 192 -10.33 -22.48 6.90
CA GLU A 192 -10.13 -22.96 5.53
C GLU A 192 -9.92 -21.83 4.51
N ARG A 193 -10.71 -20.76 4.60
CA ARG A 193 -10.64 -19.64 3.65
C ARG A 193 -9.29 -18.93 3.66
N THR A 194 -8.70 -18.75 4.84
CA THR A 194 -7.38 -18.10 4.99
C THR A 194 -6.25 -19.07 4.72
N ALA A 195 -6.38 -20.33 5.14
CA ALA A 195 -5.44 -21.41 4.82
C ALA A 195 -5.32 -21.64 3.30
N ALA A 196 -6.38 -21.38 2.54
CA ALA A 196 -6.38 -21.45 1.09
C ALA A 196 -5.69 -20.25 0.39
N ARG A 197 -5.18 -19.25 1.13
CA ARG A 197 -4.43 -18.13 0.52
C ARG A 197 -3.15 -18.61 -0.15
N PRO A 198 -2.69 -17.94 -1.23
CA PRO A 198 -1.59 -18.43 -2.06
C PRO A 198 -0.30 -18.77 -1.30
N VAL A 199 0.12 -17.92 -0.33
CA VAL A 199 1.34 -18.15 0.45
C VAL A 199 1.10 -19.17 1.57
N ALA A 200 -0.03 -19.11 2.27
CA ALA A 200 -0.36 -20.02 3.36
C ALA A 200 -0.50 -21.47 2.86
N SER A 201 -1.11 -21.66 1.68
CA SER A 201 -1.26 -22.98 1.02
C SER A 201 0.00 -23.48 0.31
N GLY A 202 1.04 -22.64 0.17
CA GLY A 202 2.27 -22.98 -0.55
C GLY A 202 2.19 -22.92 -2.08
N ARG A 203 1.05 -22.48 -2.67
CA ARG A 203 0.94 -22.33 -4.14
C ARG A 203 1.89 -21.26 -4.69
N VAL A 204 2.13 -20.20 -3.89
CA VAL A 204 3.18 -19.21 -4.17
C VAL A 204 4.21 -19.28 -3.05
N PRO A 205 5.48 -19.58 -3.35
CA PRO A 205 6.54 -19.54 -2.35
C PRO A 205 6.64 -18.16 -1.68
N ALA A 206 6.86 -18.13 -0.37
CA ALA A 206 6.92 -16.87 0.39
C ALA A 206 7.96 -15.89 -0.16
N GLN A 207 9.12 -16.40 -0.65
CA GLN A 207 10.14 -15.55 -1.27
C GLN A 207 9.66 -14.91 -2.58
N ARG A 208 8.86 -15.63 -3.40
CA ARG A 208 8.28 -15.07 -4.63
C ARG A 208 7.25 -14.00 -4.32
N ALA A 209 6.42 -14.22 -3.30
CA ALA A 209 5.47 -13.21 -2.85
C ALA A 209 6.18 -11.99 -2.25
N LEU A 210 7.30 -12.19 -1.51
CA LEU A 210 8.16 -11.11 -1.02
C LEU A 210 8.72 -10.27 -2.17
N GLU A 211 9.31 -10.91 -3.18
CA GLU A 211 9.85 -10.24 -4.36
C GLU A 211 8.77 -9.43 -5.07
N PHE A 212 7.62 -10.06 -5.30
CA PHE A 212 6.49 -9.40 -5.95
C PHE A 212 6.03 -8.16 -5.16
N GLY A 213 5.89 -8.28 -3.84
CA GLY A 213 5.51 -7.15 -2.99
C GLY A 213 6.52 -6.01 -3.00
N LEU A 214 7.82 -6.33 -2.97
CA LEU A 214 8.90 -5.33 -3.06
C LEU A 214 8.92 -4.64 -4.43
N VAL A 215 8.74 -5.41 -5.52
CA VAL A 215 8.67 -4.85 -6.89
C VAL A 215 7.49 -3.88 -7.03
N LEU A 216 6.29 -4.27 -6.58
CA LEU A 216 5.13 -3.38 -6.65
C LEU A 216 5.34 -2.10 -5.82
N SER A 217 5.92 -2.21 -4.61
CA SER A 217 6.20 -1.06 -3.74
C SER A 217 7.24 -0.12 -4.38
N ALA A 218 8.30 -0.67 -4.98
CA ALA A 218 9.32 0.12 -5.67
C ALA A 218 8.75 0.83 -6.92
N LEU A 219 7.97 0.12 -7.73
CA LEU A 219 7.30 0.70 -8.90
C LEU A 219 6.30 1.78 -8.51
N SER A 220 5.55 1.58 -7.41
CA SER A 220 4.67 2.63 -6.86
C SER A 220 5.45 3.89 -6.51
N PHE A 221 6.52 3.74 -5.72
CA PHE A 221 7.34 4.88 -5.31
C PHE A 221 7.93 5.61 -6.51
N ALA A 222 8.52 4.88 -7.46
CA ALA A 222 9.10 5.45 -8.66
C ALA A 222 8.04 6.20 -9.49
N LEU A 223 6.89 5.57 -9.75
CA LEU A 223 5.81 6.18 -10.52
C LEU A 223 5.30 7.47 -9.86
N LEU A 224 4.94 7.41 -8.56
CA LEU A 224 4.39 8.57 -7.86
C LEU A 224 5.40 9.70 -7.70
N ALA A 225 6.66 9.39 -7.38
CA ALA A 225 7.70 10.39 -7.17
C ALA A 225 8.00 11.20 -8.44
N THR A 226 7.91 10.58 -9.59
CA THR A 226 8.36 11.14 -10.86
C THR A 226 7.23 11.69 -11.73
N THR A 227 6.01 11.16 -11.61
CA THR A 227 4.86 11.60 -12.42
C THR A 227 3.83 12.40 -11.64
N VAL A 228 3.91 12.41 -10.32
CA VAL A 228 2.99 13.19 -9.45
C VAL A 228 3.81 14.16 -8.60
N ASN A 229 4.33 13.74 -7.46
CA ASN A 229 5.29 14.47 -6.64
C ASN A 229 5.89 13.56 -5.55
N VAL A 230 7.01 14.00 -4.97
CA VAL A 230 7.76 13.22 -3.96
C VAL A 230 6.98 13.03 -2.66
N LEU A 231 6.20 14.02 -2.24
CA LEU A 231 5.38 13.93 -1.02
C LEU A 231 4.37 12.80 -1.13
N THR A 232 3.67 12.70 -2.27
CA THR A 232 2.71 11.63 -2.58
C THR A 232 3.38 10.25 -2.51
N ALA A 233 4.57 10.11 -3.09
CA ALA A 233 5.34 8.86 -3.05
C ALA A 233 5.77 8.49 -1.63
N ILE A 234 6.26 9.45 -0.85
CA ILE A 234 6.64 9.24 0.55
C ILE A 234 5.43 8.81 1.39
N LEU A 235 4.28 9.47 1.25
CA LEU A 235 3.07 9.10 1.99
C LEU A 235 2.62 7.68 1.66
N ALA A 236 2.61 7.29 0.37
CA ALA A 236 2.26 5.94 -0.04
C ALA A 236 3.24 4.90 0.53
N LEU A 237 4.55 5.20 0.52
CA LEU A 237 5.59 4.35 1.10
C LEU A 237 5.46 4.23 2.63
N VAL A 238 5.23 5.34 3.32
CA VAL A 238 5.01 5.35 4.79
C VAL A 238 3.79 4.52 5.16
N GLY A 239 2.67 4.67 4.42
CA GLY A 239 1.48 3.84 4.61
C GLY A 239 1.76 2.34 4.42
N ASN A 240 2.51 1.99 3.36
CA ASN A 240 2.94 0.62 3.08
C ASN A 240 3.80 0.06 4.23
N LEU A 241 4.86 0.78 4.62
CA LEU A 241 5.76 0.37 5.71
C LEU A 241 5.01 0.27 7.05
N PHE A 242 4.14 1.23 7.36
CA PHE A 242 3.35 1.18 8.58
C PHE A 242 2.44 -0.06 8.61
N TYR A 243 1.75 -0.36 7.49
CA TYR A 243 0.91 -1.54 7.39
C TYR A 243 1.70 -2.85 7.53
N VAL A 244 2.85 -2.95 6.86
CA VAL A 244 3.65 -4.18 6.84
C VAL A 244 4.41 -4.37 8.15
N VAL A 245 5.18 -3.37 8.58
CA VAL A 245 6.10 -3.50 9.71
C VAL A 245 5.37 -3.28 11.03
N VAL A 246 4.63 -2.17 11.15
CA VAL A 246 4.01 -1.79 12.44
C VAL A 246 2.75 -2.61 12.69
N TYR A 247 1.79 -2.59 11.76
CA TYR A 247 0.53 -3.32 11.97
C TYR A 247 0.72 -4.82 11.87
N THR A 248 1.18 -5.36 10.73
CA THR A 248 1.25 -6.81 10.49
C THR A 248 2.36 -7.46 11.30
N GLY A 249 3.54 -6.83 11.36
CA GLY A 249 4.71 -7.38 12.04
C GLY A 249 4.62 -7.34 13.56
N TYR A 250 4.05 -6.27 14.11
CA TYR A 250 4.04 -6.05 15.55
C TYR A 250 2.64 -6.00 16.17
N LEU A 251 1.81 -4.99 15.83
CA LEU A 251 0.55 -4.72 16.54
C LEU A 251 -0.42 -5.90 16.50
N LYS A 252 -0.60 -6.52 15.33
CA LYS A 252 -1.55 -7.61 15.11
C LYS A 252 -1.30 -8.81 16.02
N ARG A 253 -0.06 -9.00 16.47
CA ARG A 253 0.37 -10.15 17.28
C ARG A 253 0.51 -9.83 18.77
N SER A 254 0.52 -8.54 19.15
CA SER A 254 0.94 -8.11 20.50
C SER A 254 -0.15 -7.42 21.32
N THR A 255 -1.16 -6.81 20.70
CA THR A 255 -2.12 -5.97 21.44
C THR A 255 -3.52 -6.02 20.87
N ASP A 256 -4.54 -5.85 21.73
CA ASP A 256 -5.94 -5.70 21.34
C ASP A 256 -6.27 -4.31 20.75
N GLN A 257 -5.31 -3.35 20.85
CA GLN A 257 -5.39 -2.05 20.19
C GLN A 257 -4.90 -2.08 18.74
N ASN A 258 -4.57 -3.28 18.23
CA ASN A 258 -4.01 -3.48 16.89
C ASN A 258 -4.87 -2.82 15.79
N ILE A 259 -6.21 -2.86 15.90
CA ILE A 259 -7.14 -2.27 14.94
C ILE A 259 -7.18 -0.73 15.07
N VAL A 260 -7.13 -0.20 16.29
CA VAL A 260 -7.16 1.24 16.52
C VAL A 260 -5.91 1.88 15.93
N ILE A 261 -4.73 1.44 16.39
CA ILE A 261 -3.46 2.00 15.92
C ILE A 261 -3.20 1.64 14.46
N GLY A 262 -3.44 0.37 14.09
CA GLY A 262 -3.25 -0.15 12.73
C GLY A 262 -4.17 0.49 11.69
N GLY A 263 -5.32 1.03 12.11
CA GLY A 263 -6.24 1.79 11.28
C GLY A 263 -5.61 2.99 10.58
N ALA A 264 -4.53 3.54 11.14
CA ALA A 264 -3.77 4.61 10.51
C ALA A 264 -3.24 4.24 9.11
N ALA A 265 -2.85 2.98 8.88
CA ALA A 265 -2.43 2.53 7.56
C ALA A 265 -3.53 2.68 6.49
N GLY A 266 -4.77 2.26 6.82
CA GLY A 266 -5.93 2.37 5.95
C GLY A 266 -6.41 3.82 5.75
N ALA A 267 -5.98 4.73 6.62
CA ALA A 267 -6.32 6.16 6.56
C ALA A 267 -5.34 6.99 5.70
N VAL A 268 -4.21 6.43 5.26
CA VAL A 268 -3.21 7.14 4.42
C VAL A 268 -3.72 7.49 3.01
N PRO A 269 -4.52 6.67 2.31
CA PRO A 269 -4.92 6.96 0.93
C PRO A 269 -5.51 8.35 0.69
N PRO A 270 -6.41 8.91 1.52
CA PRO A 270 -6.87 10.29 1.35
C PRO A 270 -5.74 11.33 1.40
N LEU A 271 -4.71 11.13 2.25
CA LEU A 271 -3.53 12.00 2.31
C LEU A 271 -2.74 11.94 0.99
N VAL A 272 -2.56 10.71 0.45
CA VAL A 272 -1.89 10.48 -0.84
C VAL A 272 -2.62 11.23 -1.95
N GLY A 273 -3.96 11.11 -2.02
CA GLY A 273 -4.76 11.80 -3.02
C GLY A 273 -4.69 13.32 -2.89
N TYR A 274 -4.83 13.85 -1.68
CA TYR A 274 -4.74 15.29 -1.43
C TYR A 274 -3.37 15.85 -1.80
N ALA A 275 -2.29 15.18 -1.35
CA ALA A 275 -0.93 15.57 -1.68
C ALA A 275 -0.64 15.47 -3.18
N ALA A 276 -1.28 14.54 -3.90
CA ALA A 276 -1.16 14.43 -5.35
C ALA A 276 -1.69 15.67 -6.08
N ALA A 277 -2.79 16.26 -5.59
CA ALA A 277 -3.37 17.45 -6.18
C ALA A 277 -2.65 18.75 -5.78
N THR A 278 -2.12 18.82 -4.55
CA THR A 278 -1.68 20.11 -3.96
C THR A 278 -0.16 20.21 -3.74
N GLY A 279 0.57 19.10 -3.79
CA GLY A 279 1.98 19.05 -3.38
C GLY A 279 2.22 19.29 -1.89
N SER A 280 1.17 19.33 -1.07
CA SER A 280 1.23 19.67 0.35
C SER A 280 0.20 18.91 1.19
N LEU A 281 0.24 19.07 2.50
CA LEU A 281 -0.80 18.61 3.42
C LEU A 281 -1.42 19.79 4.13
N ALA A 282 -2.75 19.80 4.19
CA ALA A 282 -3.52 20.81 4.91
C ALA A 282 -4.60 20.17 5.79
N LEU A 283 -5.29 20.97 6.59
CA LEU A 283 -6.29 20.51 7.54
C LEU A 283 -7.38 19.61 6.91
N PRO A 284 -7.92 19.89 5.69
CA PRO A 284 -8.89 18.98 5.06
C PRO A 284 -8.35 17.57 4.83
N ALA A 285 -7.08 17.43 4.43
CA ALA A 285 -6.45 16.12 4.25
C ALA A 285 -6.40 15.34 5.57
N LEU A 286 -6.00 15.99 6.66
CA LEU A 286 -5.96 15.40 8.00
C LEU A 286 -7.37 15.04 8.49
N CYS A 287 -8.37 15.84 8.16
CA CYS A 287 -9.77 15.52 8.47
C CYS A 287 -10.22 14.23 7.75
N LEU A 288 -9.95 14.09 6.45
CA LEU A 288 -10.27 12.87 5.71
C LEU A 288 -9.52 11.64 6.24
N PHE A 289 -8.26 11.79 6.63
CA PHE A 289 -7.50 10.75 7.32
C PHE A 289 -8.19 10.34 8.62
N LEU A 290 -8.57 11.29 9.47
CA LEU A 290 -9.22 11.01 10.74
C LEU A 290 -10.60 10.36 10.58
N VAL A 291 -11.35 10.68 9.53
CA VAL A 291 -12.62 9.99 9.21
C VAL A 291 -12.37 8.49 9.01
N VAL A 292 -11.38 8.11 8.19
CA VAL A 292 -11.05 6.70 7.95
C VAL A 292 -10.49 6.04 9.21
N PHE A 293 -9.65 6.76 9.94
CA PHE A 293 -9.07 6.28 11.19
C PHE A 293 -10.15 5.94 12.25
N LEU A 294 -11.12 6.85 12.45
CA LEU A 294 -12.24 6.62 13.38
C LEU A 294 -13.23 5.57 12.88
N TRP A 295 -13.37 5.41 11.55
CA TRP A 295 -14.22 4.39 10.94
C TRP A 295 -13.64 2.98 11.10
N THR A 296 -12.34 2.83 11.15
CA THR A 296 -11.67 1.53 11.18
C THR A 296 -12.08 0.65 12.37
N PRO A 297 -12.11 1.12 13.64
CA PRO A 297 -12.48 0.28 14.76
C PRO A 297 -13.91 -0.29 14.69
N PRO A 298 -14.99 0.50 14.49
CA PRO A 298 -16.33 -0.07 14.42
C PRO A 298 -16.52 -1.06 13.26
N HIS A 299 -15.86 -0.82 12.12
CA HIS A 299 -15.87 -1.73 10.97
C HIS A 299 -15.19 -3.07 11.31
N PHE A 300 -13.94 -3.04 11.76
CA PHE A 300 -13.17 -4.25 12.01
C PHE A 300 -13.63 -5.03 13.24
N TRP A 301 -14.12 -4.36 14.28
CA TRP A 301 -14.65 -5.05 15.45
C TRP A 301 -15.99 -5.73 15.15
N ALA A 302 -16.81 -5.17 14.25
CA ALA A 302 -18.00 -5.88 13.76
C ALA A 302 -17.61 -7.18 13.03
N LEU A 303 -16.56 -7.14 12.17
CA LEU A 303 -15.98 -8.34 11.56
C LEU A 303 -15.42 -9.30 12.61
N ALA A 304 -14.68 -8.79 13.60
CA ALA A 304 -14.07 -9.62 14.64
C ALA A 304 -15.11 -10.36 15.50
N LEU A 305 -16.26 -9.76 15.75
CA LEU A 305 -17.40 -10.45 16.40
C LEU A 305 -17.90 -11.62 15.55
N MET A 306 -17.94 -11.48 14.24
CA MET A 306 -18.45 -12.51 13.32
C MET A 306 -17.54 -13.74 13.22
N ILE A 307 -16.21 -13.55 13.33
CA ILE A 307 -15.19 -14.59 13.15
C ILE A 307 -14.26 -14.71 14.36
N LYS A 308 -14.82 -14.48 15.56
CA LYS A 308 -14.09 -14.48 16.84
C LYS A 308 -13.28 -15.77 17.05
N GLU A 309 -13.89 -16.92 16.81
CA GLU A 309 -13.27 -18.23 16.99
C GLU A 309 -12.03 -18.44 16.10
N HIS A 310 -12.05 -17.88 14.88
CA HIS A 310 -10.91 -17.95 13.97
C HIS A 310 -9.72 -17.13 14.50
N TYR A 311 -9.97 -15.96 15.10
CA TYR A 311 -8.91 -15.16 15.72
C TYR A 311 -8.35 -15.82 16.97
N LEU A 312 -9.21 -16.42 17.79
CA LEU A 312 -8.79 -17.18 18.97
C LEU A 312 -7.93 -18.39 18.59
N ALA A 313 -8.33 -19.15 17.57
CA ALA A 313 -7.57 -20.30 17.06
C ALA A 313 -6.16 -19.92 16.58
N ALA A 314 -6.00 -18.70 16.08
CA ALA A 314 -4.71 -18.18 15.60
C ALA A 314 -3.94 -17.35 16.66
N ASN A 315 -4.42 -17.30 17.91
CA ASN A 315 -3.86 -16.49 18.98
C ASN A 315 -3.68 -15.01 18.64
N VAL A 316 -4.58 -14.45 17.80
CA VAL A 316 -4.56 -13.02 17.46
C VAL A 316 -5.41 -12.27 18.49
N PRO A 317 -4.83 -11.31 19.26
CA PRO A 317 -5.51 -10.62 20.34
C PRO A 317 -6.50 -9.57 19.79
N MET A 318 -7.68 -10.02 19.34
CA MET A 318 -8.75 -9.11 18.92
C MET A 318 -9.65 -8.78 20.10
N LEU A 319 -10.19 -7.56 20.12
CA LEU A 319 -10.99 -7.04 21.24
C LEU A 319 -12.10 -7.99 21.73
N PRO A 320 -12.91 -8.67 20.87
CA PRO A 320 -13.90 -9.62 21.34
C PRO A 320 -13.31 -10.83 22.07
N GLY A 321 -12.10 -11.24 21.69
CA GLY A 321 -11.38 -12.35 22.32
C GLY A 321 -10.78 -12.00 23.67
N THR A 322 -10.29 -10.76 23.82
CA THR A 322 -9.56 -10.29 25.01
C THR A 322 -10.48 -9.66 26.06
N ARG A 323 -11.45 -8.84 25.64
CA ARG A 323 -12.34 -8.07 26.54
C ARG A 323 -13.82 -8.46 26.46
N GLY A 324 -14.13 -9.43 25.61
CA GLY A 324 -15.49 -9.94 25.44
C GLY A 324 -16.40 -9.09 24.55
N ASP A 325 -17.53 -9.67 24.17
CA ASP A 325 -18.47 -9.10 23.19
C ASP A 325 -19.17 -7.84 23.72
N ARG A 326 -19.48 -7.81 25.03
CA ARG A 326 -20.15 -6.67 25.66
C ARG A 326 -19.30 -5.39 25.60
N GLU A 327 -18.01 -5.48 25.87
CA GLU A 327 -17.10 -4.33 25.77
C GLU A 327 -16.85 -3.96 24.32
N THR A 328 -16.71 -4.94 23.43
CA THR A 328 -16.54 -4.70 22.00
C THR A 328 -17.72 -3.92 21.41
N THR A 329 -18.96 -4.33 21.69
CA THR A 329 -20.15 -3.61 21.19
C THR A 329 -20.30 -2.22 21.81
N ARG A 330 -19.84 -2.01 23.06
CA ARG A 330 -19.77 -0.68 23.68
C ARG A 330 -18.76 0.21 22.94
N GLN A 331 -17.56 -0.29 22.66
CA GLN A 331 -16.53 0.45 21.94
C GLN A 331 -16.98 0.76 20.50
N ILE A 332 -17.62 -0.19 19.81
CA ILE A 332 -18.22 0.06 18.49
C ILE A 332 -19.16 1.25 18.53
N LEU A 333 -20.08 1.32 19.51
CA LEU A 333 -21.02 2.43 19.63
C LEU A 333 -20.30 3.76 19.92
N LEU A 334 -19.33 3.79 20.83
CA LEU A 334 -18.59 5.00 21.18
C LEU A 334 -17.79 5.55 20.00
N TYR A 335 -17.07 4.68 19.27
CA TYR A 335 -16.35 5.07 18.08
C TYR A 335 -17.29 5.51 16.95
N SER A 336 -18.48 4.89 16.82
CA SER A 336 -19.48 5.30 15.83
C SER A 336 -20.05 6.70 16.14
N LEU A 337 -20.29 7.02 17.41
CA LEU A 337 -20.71 8.36 17.82
C LEU A 337 -19.62 9.40 17.55
N GLY A 338 -18.36 9.10 17.92
CA GLY A 338 -17.21 9.96 17.64
C GLY A 338 -16.98 10.16 16.15
N LEU A 339 -17.07 9.09 15.35
CA LEU A 339 -16.97 9.13 13.89
C LEU A 339 -18.02 10.08 13.29
N VAL A 340 -19.30 9.88 13.64
CA VAL A 340 -20.39 10.68 13.06
C VAL A 340 -20.30 12.13 13.49
N ALA A 341 -20.01 12.40 14.76
CA ALA A 341 -19.77 13.77 15.23
C ALA A 341 -18.63 14.44 14.47
N PHE A 342 -17.53 13.72 14.25
CA PHE A 342 -16.38 14.23 13.50
C PHE A 342 -16.71 14.45 12.02
N THR A 343 -17.44 13.53 11.36
CA THR A 343 -17.83 13.71 9.95
C THR A 343 -18.74 14.92 9.74
N LEU A 344 -19.63 15.23 10.70
CA LEU A 344 -20.43 16.45 10.67
C LEU A 344 -19.56 17.71 10.86
N LEU A 345 -18.56 17.65 11.73
CA LEU A 345 -17.61 18.74 11.90
C LEU A 345 -16.81 19.01 10.63
N VAL A 346 -16.39 17.97 9.90
CA VAL A 346 -15.69 18.07 8.61
C VAL A 346 -16.54 18.81 7.56
N GLY A 347 -17.86 18.76 7.65
CA GLY A 347 -18.78 19.51 6.81
C GLY A 347 -18.59 21.03 6.83
N ILE A 348 -17.92 21.58 7.86
CA ILE A 348 -17.56 23.03 7.91
C ILE A 348 -16.57 23.41 6.80
N TRP A 349 -15.69 22.50 6.38
CA TRP A 349 -14.69 22.71 5.34
C TRP A 349 -15.07 22.12 3.99
N LEU A 350 -15.94 21.10 4.00
CA LEU A 350 -16.59 20.58 2.79
C LEU A 350 -17.92 21.31 2.60
N GLY A 351 -18.73 21.06 1.72
CA GLY A 351 -19.94 21.84 1.49
C GLY A 351 -21.22 21.21 2.09
N PRO A 352 -22.37 21.79 1.76
CA PRO A 352 -23.67 21.35 2.27
C PRO A 352 -24.09 19.98 1.74
N PHE A 353 -23.69 19.61 0.52
CA PHE A 353 -23.99 18.28 -0.04
C PHE A 353 -23.33 17.18 0.80
N TYR A 354 -22.04 17.33 1.14
CA TYR A 354 -21.34 16.43 2.04
C TYR A 354 -22.00 16.39 3.42
N THR A 355 -22.35 17.55 3.97
CA THR A 355 -22.93 17.64 5.33
C THR A 355 -24.25 16.90 5.44
N VAL A 356 -25.14 17.05 4.46
CA VAL A 356 -26.42 16.32 4.40
C VAL A 356 -26.17 14.82 4.28
N ALA A 357 -25.26 14.39 3.40
CA ALA A 357 -24.89 12.99 3.26
C ALA A 357 -24.33 12.42 4.58
N ALA A 358 -23.42 13.15 5.24
CA ALA A 358 -22.85 12.76 6.52
C ALA A 358 -23.91 12.60 7.62
N ALA A 359 -24.91 13.49 7.69
CA ALA A 359 -25.99 13.43 8.64
C ALA A 359 -26.89 12.21 8.43
N LEU A 360 -27.32 11.97 7.19
CA LEU A 360 -28.24 10.86 6.88
C LEU A 360 -27.55 9.49 7.05
N LEU A 361 -26.36 9.36 6.46
CA LEU A 361 -25.57 8.12 6.56
C LEU A 361 -25.14 7.87 8.02
N GLY A 362 -24.72 8.91 8.73
CA GLY A 362 -24.28 8.83 10.11
C GLY A 362 -25.40 8.44 11.08
N ALA A 363 -26.60 9.01 10.93
CA ALA A 363 -27.75 8.66 11.76
C ALA A 363 -28.08 7.17 11.66
N TYR A 364 -28.06 6.61 10.45
CA TYR A 364 -28.31 5.17 10.25
C TYR A 364 -27.15 4.31 10.79
N PHE A 365 -25.90 4.79 10.68
CA PHE A 365 -24.74 4.10 11.28
C PHE A 365 -24.88 3.98 12.81
N ILE A 366 -25.24 5.08 13.47
CA ILE A 366 -25.46 5.08 14.93
C ILE A 366 -26.62 4.14 15.31
N LEU A 367 -27.72 4.14 14.55
CA LEU A 367 -28.84 3.24 14.77
C LEU A 367 -28.41 1.77 14.72
N LEU A 368 -27.59 1.37 13.74
CA LEU A 368 -27.08 0.01 13.62
C LEU A 368 -26.10 -0.35 14.74
N ALA A 369 -25.21 0.57 15.11
CA ALA A 369 -24.28 0.37 16.23
C ALA A 369 -25.03 0.25 17.58
N TRP A 370 -26.10 1.03 17.78
CA TRP A 370 -26.96 0.95 18.95
C TRP A 370 -27.74 -0.39 18.99
N ARG A 371 -28.31 -0.85 17.86
CA ARG A 371 -28.97 -2.17 17.77
C ARG A 371 -27.99 -3.29 18.14
N LEU A 372 -26.78 -3.27 17.55
CA LEU A 372 -25.75 -4.25 17.88
C LEU A 372 -25.39 -4.22 19.38
N ARG A 373 -25.31 -3.03 19.98
CA ARG A 373 -25.04 -2.88 21.43
C ARG A 373 -26.19 -3.43 22.29
N ARG A 374 -27.44 -3.24 21.88
CA ARG A 374 -28.65 -3.68 22.61
C ARG A 374 -28.87 -5.18 22.47
N ASP A 375 -28.84 -5.70 21.24
CA ASP A 375 -29.30 -7.05 20.93
C ASP A 375 -28.14 -8.06 20.84
N GLY A 376 -26.92 -7.62 20.53
CA GLY A 376 -25.67 -8.41 20.53
C GLY A 376 -25.67 -9.57 19.54
N THR A 377 -26.53 -9.55 18.50
CA THR A 377 -26.67 -10.68 17.59
C THR A 377 -25.61 -10.69 16.51
N ARG A 378 -25.24 -11.89 16.05
CA ARG A 378 -24.35 -12.04 14.90
C ARG A 378 -24.93 -11.38 13.64
N ARG A 379 -26.25 -11.36 13.48
CA ARG A 379 -26.94 -10.70 12.37
C ARG A 379 -26.69 -9.20 12.38
N ASP A 380 -26.79 -8.54 13.55
CA ASP A 380 -26.55 -7.11 13.67
C ASP A 380 -25.08 -6.75 13.36
N ALA A 381 -24.13 -7.61 13.78
CA ALA A 381 -22.72 -7.44 13.42
C ALA A 381 -22.50 -7.53 11.89
N VAL A 382 -23.16 -8.48 11.21
CA VAL A 382 -23.12 -8.63 9.76
C VAL A 382 -23.69 -7.39 9.06
N VAL A 383 -24.84 -6.90 9.50
CA VAL A 383 -25.49 -5.71 8.91
C VAL A 383 -24.62 -4.47 9.10
N LEU A 384 -24.10 -4.24 10.31
CA LEU A 384 -23.21 -3.12 10.59
C LEU A 384 -21.92 -3.18 9.75
N PHE A 385 -21.31 -4.36 9.65
CA PHE A 385 -20.09 -4.58 8.85
C PHE A 385 -20.30 -4.19 7.39
N HIS A 386 -21.37 -4.67 6.74
CA HIS A 386 -21.62 -4.35 5.33
C HIS A 386 -22.03 -2.89 5.15
N TYR A 387 -22.88 -2.36 6.04
CA TYR A 387 -23.25 -0.96 5.98
C TYR A 387 -22.06 -0.03 6.19
N SER A 388 -21.13 -0.35 7.05
CA SER A 388 -19.92 0.48 7.27
C SER A 388 -19.09 0.67 6.00
N LEU A 389 -19.03 -0.34 5.11
CA LEU A 389 -18.41 -0.22 3.79
C LEU A 389 -19.17 0.77 2.90
N ALA A 390 -20.50 0.64 2.84
CA ALA A 390 -21.35 1.55 2.07
C ALA A 390 -21.27 2.99 2.63
N TYR A 391 -21.29 3.12 3.95
CA TYR A 391 -21.15 4.41 4.64
C TYR A 391 -19.87 5.13 4.20
N LEU A 392 -18.70 4.47 4.30
CA LEU A 392 -17.44 5.09 3.94
C LEU A 392 -17.39 5.43 2.45
N ALA A 393 -17.82 4.51 1.59
CA ALA A 393 -17.83 4.73 0.14
C ALA A 393 -18.71 5.94 -0.24
N LEU A 394 -19.95 5.99 0.24
CA LEU A 394 -20.88 7.07 -0.07
C LEU A 394 -20.45 8.42 0.50
N LEU A 395 -19.89 8.41 1.73
CA LEU A 395 -19.38 9.62 2.36
C LEU A 395 -18.20 10.22 1.57
N PHE A 396 -17.28 9.38 1.11
CA PHE A 396 -16.13 9.83 0.30
C PHE A 396 -16.53 10.22 -1.13
N VAL A 397 -17.56 9.58 -1.72
CA VAL A 397 -18.17 10.05 -2.95
C VAL A 397 -18.79 11.44 -2.73
N ALA A 398 -19.52 11.65 -1.64
CA ALA A 398 -20.06 12.96 -1.33
C ALA A 398 -18.97 14.03 -1.17
N ALA A 399 -17.85 13.69 -0.50
CA ALA A 399 -16.70 14.57 -0.36
C ALA A 399 -16.02 14.92 -1.70
N ALA A 400 -16.00 13.97 -2.65
CA ALA A 400 -15.45 14.19 -3.99
C ALA A 400 -16.38 15.02 -4.89
N VAL A 401 -17.69 14.83 -4.74
CA VAL A 401 -18.71 15.51 -5.58
C VAL A 401 -18.93 16.96 -5.15
N ASP A 402 -18.88 17.23 -3.84
CA ASP A 402 -19.17 18.53 -3.27
C ASP A 402 -18.35 19.68 -3.92
N PRO A 403 -17.03 19.62 -4.05
CA PRO A 403 -16.24 20.67 -4.70
C PRO A 403 -16.40 20.73 -6.22
N VAL A 404 -17.10 19.77 -6.84
CA VAL A 404 -17.38 19.78 -8.29
C VAL A 404 -18.71 20.46 -8.61
N VAL A 405 -19.68 20.42 -7.68
CA VAL A 405 -21.04 20.93 -7.90
C VAL A 405 -21.30 22.27 -7.22
N MET A 406 -20.41 22.69 -6.31
CA MET A 406 -20.47 23.99 -5.63
C MET A 406 -19.49 24.97 -6.23
#